data_f572c2ed095336d9d9d18e9ee5565ac2
#
_entry.id   f572c2ed095336d9d9d18e9ee5565ac2
#
_cell.length_a   1.000
_cell.length_b   1.000
_cell.length_c   1.000
_cell.angle_alpha   90.00
_cell.angle_beta   90.00
_cell.angle_gamma   90.00
#
_symmetry.space_group_name_H-M   'P 1'
#
loop_
_entity.id
_entity.type
_entity.pdbx_description
1 polymer ?
#
loop_
_entity_poly.entity_id
_entity_poly.type
_entity_poly.pdbx_seq_one_letter_code
_entity_poly.pdbx_strand_id
1 'polypeptide(L)'
;TYGGYVTVKFDHPVQNKRGSDLRIKGNGFYSSGDPKYGKETIGGSFEPGIVYVGVGDDVNTCKWYELAGSEYYTDEIHDFSITYHKPVAEEGEHSQMFSSFDNYIKWEASWTDKNGERRDSTGYHMKISFHRQSFWPLWEEGETLTFKGGKLPNNAVNYGTEASQNWVLYRYAKDAYGYVDASLNTDDYSTFDIDWAVDEQGNHVDLEEINFVKVVNGTFQYCGWLGETSTEVTGFQDLHLVEGYDENPIIITPRTSTGLSVVKTDSKFAAKDDSYYDLMGRRVATPQKGIYIRNGKKIIFK
;
A
#
# COMPACT_ATOMS: atom_id res chain seq x y z
N THR A 1 -13.61 7.06 2.80
CA THR A 1 -13.62 7.73 4.11
C THR A 1 -12.37 8.55 4.32
N TYR A 2 -12.37 9.45 5.26
CA TYR A 2 -11.25 10.35 5.52
C TYR A 2 -10.12 9.68 6.24
N GLY A 3 -9.34 8.87 5.62
CA GLY A 3 -8.37 8.09 6.34
C GLY A 3 -9.06 7.07 7.27
N GLY A 4 -8.69 6.26 7.85
CA GLY A 4 -9.30 5.21 8.64
C GLY A 4 -8.57 3.93 8.37
N TYR A 5 -8.85 2.98 9.19
CA TYR A 5 -8.21 1.69 9.08
C TYR A 5 -9.13 0.59 9.58
N VAL A 6 -8.88 -0.61 9.10
CA VAL A 6 -9.45 -1.84 9.66
C VAL A 6 -8.32 -2.72 10.14
N THR A 7 -8.49 -3.32 11.31
CA THR A 7 -7.55 -4.28 11.88
C THR A 7 -8.26 -5.59 12.13
N VAL A 8 -7.64 -6.69 11.71
CA VAL A 8 -8.11 -8.05 11.97
C VAL A 8 -7.04 -8.84 12.71
N LYS A 9 -7.50 -9.77 13.55
CA LYS A 9 -6.66 -10.82 14.17
C LYS A 9 -7.07 -12.15 13.58
N PHE A 10 -6.10 -12.95 13.16
CA PHE A 10 -6.36 -14.34 12.84
C PHE A 10 -6.51 -15.16 14.12
N ASP A 11 -7.23 -16.26 14.08
CA ASP A 11 -7.38 -17.21 15.19
C ASP A 11 -6.14 -18.10 15.39
N HIS A 12 -5.15 -17.93 14.51
CA HIS A 12 -3.84 -18.58 14.50
C HIS A 12 -2.78 -17.59 14.00
N PRO A 13 -1.49 -17.78 14.31
CA PRO A 13 -0.42 -17.03 13.65
C PRO A 13 -0.29 -17.41 12.19
N VAL A 14 -0.22 -16.42 11.29
CA VAL A 14 0.12 -16.66 9.89
C VAL A 14 1.63 -16.74 9.77
N GLN A 15 2.11 -17.87 9.29
CA GLN A 15 3.55 -18.14 9.16
C GLN A 15 4.13 -17.46 7.92
N ASN A 16 5.31 -16.88 8.07
CA ASN A 16 6.10 -16.41 6.93
C ASN A 16 6.76 -17.59 6.24
N LYS A 17 6.32 -17.92 5.04
CA LYS A 17 6.89 -18.98 4.22
C LYS A 17 7.45 -18.41 2.91
N ARG A 18 7.72 -19.28 1.97
CA ARG A 18 8.20 -18.88 0.66
C ARG A 18 7.08 -18.27 -0.17
N GLY A 19 7.27 -17.04 -0.63
CA GLY A 19 6.32 -16.31 -1.46
C GLY A 19 5.21 -15.67 -0.64
N SER A 20 4.10 -15.34 -1.29
CA SER A 20 3.03 -14.65 -0.61
C SER A 20 2.35 -15.50 0.46
N ASP A 21 2.09 -14.92 1.62
CA ASP A 21 1.47 -15.59 2.77
C ASP A 21 -0.01 -15.24 2.90
N LEU A 22 -0.40 -14.07 2.45
CA LEU A 22 -1.74 -13.53 2.61
C LEU A 22 -2.39 -13.16 1.27
N ARG A 23 -3.73 -13.24 1.23
CA ARG A 23 -4.53 -12.52 0.23
C ARG A 23 -5.49 -11.59 0.96
N ILE A 24 -5.46 -10.31 0.59
CA ILE A 24 -6.40 -9.31 1.10
C ILE A 24 -7.23 -8.82 -0.08
N LYS A 25 -8.55 -8.97 0.05
CA LYS A 25 -9.50 -8.71 -1.03
C LYS A 25 -10.10 -7.31 -0.88
N GLY A 26 -10.10 -6.55 -1.96
CA GLY A 26 -10.84 -5.29 -2.11
C GLY A 26 -12.09 -5.46 -2.97
N ASN A 27 -12.47 -4.41 -3.67
CA ASN A 27 -13.52 -4.45 -4.69
C ASN A 27 -13.05 -3.87 -6.04
N GLY A 28 -11.76 -3.60 -6.20
CA GLY A 28 -11.18 -3.04 -7.42
C GLY A 28 -11.61 -3.74 -8.70
N PHE A 29 -11.95 -2.98 -9.72
CA PHE A 29 -12.38 -3.49 -11.01
C PHE A 29 -11.95 -2.58 -12.17
N TYR A 30 -11.85 -3.14 -13.38
CA TYR A 30 -11.67 -2.37 -14.61
C TYR A 30 -13.01 -1.99 -15.21
N SER A 31 -13.11 -0.75 -15.68
CA SER A 31 -14.26 -0.30 -16.45
C SER A 31 -13.96 -0.36 -17.95
N SER A 32 -14.85 -1.01 -18.71
CA SER A 32 -14.70 -1.16 -20.16
C SER A 32 -14.81 0.16 -20.94
N GLY A 33 -15.45 1.18 -20.35
CA GLY A 33 -15.59 2.53 -20.91
C GLY A 33 -14.40 3.43 -20.65
N ASP A 34 -13.49 3.04 -19.80
CA ASP A 34 -12.37 3.86 -19.37
C ASP A 34 -11.20 3.82 -20.35
N PRO A 35 -10.31 4.81 -20.31
CA PRO A 35 -9.14 4.87 -21.16
C PRO A 35 -8.27 3.63 -21.06
N LYS A 36 -7.60 3.32 -22.16
CA LYS A 36 -6.72 2.17 -22.30
C LYS A 36 -5.28 2.64 -22.56
N TYR A 37 -4.34 1.92 -21.99
CA TYR A 37 -2.95 2.02 -22.39
C TYR A 37 -2.67 0.92 -23.42
N GLY A 38 -2.56 1.31 -24.69
CA GLY A 38 -2.52 0.36 -25.80
C GLY A 38 -3.82 -0.43 -25.93
N LYS A 39 -3.75 -1.75 -25.70
CA LYS A 39 -4.92 -2.65 -25.69
C LYS A 39 -5.44 -2.96 -24.28
N GLU A 40 -4.73 -2.55 -23.23
CA GLU A 40 -5.05 -2.85 -21.86
C GLU A 40 -5.90 -1.74 -21.24
N THR A 41 -7.02 -2.10 -20.61
CA THR A 41 -7.79 -1.19 -19.77
C THR A 41 -7.03 -1.01 -18.47
N ILE A 42 -6.73 0.24 -18.11
CA ILE A 42 -6.04 0.59 -16.87
C ILE A 42 -6.90 1.43 -15.94
N GLY A 43 -7.99 1.96 -16.44
CA GLY A 43 -8.98 2.71 -15.68
C GLY A 43 -10.05 1.82 -15.08
N GLY A 44 -10.61 2.26 -13.97
CA GLY A 44 -11.64 1.55 -13.23
C GLY A 44 -11.92 2.21 -11.90
N SER A 45 -12.07 1.40 -10.87
CA SER A 45 -12.13 1.84 -9.48
C SER A 45 -11.06 1.06 -8.71
N PHE A 46 -9.92 1.71 -8.48
CA PHE A 46 -8.83 1.18 -7.66
C PHE A 46 -8.50 2.20 -6.58
N GLU A 47 -8.65 1.82 -5.32
CA GLU A 47 -8.53 2.71 -4.16
C GLU A 47 -7.48 2.19 -3.18
N PRO A 48 -6.18 2.28 -3.55
CA PRO A 48 -5.10 1.56 -2.89
C PRO A 48 -4.97 1.88 -1.41
N GLY A 49 -4.84 0.82 -0.59
CA GLY A 49 -4.59 0.89 0.85
C GLY A 49 -3.27 0.27 1.24
N ILE A 50 -2.61 0.87 2.23
CA ILE A 50 -1.34 0.42 2.80
C ILE A 50 -1.61 -0.69 3.82
N VAL A 51 -0.73 -1.69 3.85
CA VAL A 51 -0.85 -2.84 4.74
C VAL A 51 0.23 -2.83 5.81
N TYR A 52 -0.19 -3.00 7.04
CA TYR A 52 0.68 -3.27 8.18
C TYR A 52 0.40 -4.65 8.75
N VAL A 53 1.43 -5.31 9.23
CA VAL A 53 1.35 -6.58 9.96
C VAL A 53 1.78 -6.39 11.40
N GLY A 54 1.11 -7.09 12.32
CA GLY A 54 1.34 -6.95 13.76
C GLY A 54 1.82 -8.26 14.37
N VAL A 55 2.88 -8.18 15.18
CA VAL A 55 3.45 -9.30 15.94
C VAL A 55 3.19 -9.11 17.43
N GLY A 56 2.50 -10.07 18.05
CA GLY A 56 2.13 -10.05 19.46
C GLY A 56 0.69 -10.51 19.69
N ASP A 57 0.29 -10.67 20.94
CA ASP A 57 -1.01 -11.24 21.29
C ASP A 57 -2.14 -10.21 21.43
N ASP A 58 -1.80 -8.96 21.70
CA ASP A 58 -2.73 -7.86 21.96
C ASP A 58 -2.50 -6.72 20.96
N VAL A 59 -3.56 -6.31 20.29
CA VAL A 59 -3.56 -5.25 19.28
C VAL A 59 -3.05 -3.90 19.80
N ASN A 60 -3.20 -3.62 21.09
CA ASN A 60 -2.76 -2.37 21.70
C ASN A 60 -1.26 -2.34 22.05
N THR A 61 -0.62 -3.50 22.10
CA THR A 61 0.79 -3.65 22.47
C THR A 61 1.63 -4.37 21.45
N CYS A 62 1.02 -4.93 20.41
CA CYS A 62 1.75 -5.59 19.33
C CYS A 62 2.65 -4.61 18.58
N LYS A 63 3.73 -5.12 18.03
CA LYS A 63 4.64 -4.34 17.20
C LYS A 63 4.16 -4.37 15.75
N TRP A 64 4.01 -3.20 15.17
CA TRP A 64 3.54 -3.04 13.79
C TRP A 64 4.71 -2.83 12.83
N TYR A 65 4.58 -3.40 11.63
CA TYR A 65 5.50 -3.25 10.53
C TYR A 65 4.71 -3.03 9.25
N GLU A 66 5.16 -2.12 8.41
CA GLU A 66 4.58 -1.92 7.09
C GLU A 66 5.08 -3.00 6.13
N LEU A 67 4.20 -3.48 5.24
CA LEU A 67 4.61 -4.29 4.10
C LEU A 67 4.95 -3.35 2.94
N ALA A 68 6.23 -3.21 2.65
CA ALA A 68 6.73 -2.31 1.62
C ALA A 68 6.24 -2.72 0.22
N GLY A 69 5.25 -1.99 -0.29
CA GLY A 69 4.72 -2.17 -1.64
C GLY A 69 5.60 -1.56 -2.72
N SER A 70 5.14 -1.63 -3.97
CA SER A 70 5.91 -1.19 -5.15
C SER A 70 6.26 0.29 -5.16
N GLU A 71 5.50 1.13 -4.47
CA GLU A 71 5.72 2.59 -4.41
C GLU A 71 6.51 3.03 -3.18
N TYR A 72 6.73 2.12 -2.21
CA TYR A 72 7.33 2.42 -0.91
C TYR A 72 8.66 3.20 -1.02
N TYR A 73 9.57 2.75 -1.87
CA TYR A 73 10.90 3.38 -2.04
C TYR A 73 10.94 4.45 -3.13
N THR A 74 9.82 4.76 -3.77
CA THR A 74 9.78 5.66 -4.93
C THR A 74 8.91 6.89 -4.73
N ASP A 75 7.61 6.69 -4.61
CA ASP A 75 6.62 7.76 -4.67
C ASP A 75 5.70 7.82 -3.44
N GLU A 76 5.82 6.88 -2.49
CA GLU A 76 5.13 6.95 -1.22
C GLU A 76 5.71 8.04 -0.32
N ILE A 77 4.85 8.77 0.36
CA ILE A 77 5.21 9.77 1.37
C ILE A 77 4.99 9.13 2.73
N HIS A 78 6.05 9.02 3.56
CA HIS A 78 5.99 8.30 4.84
C HIS A 78 5.61 9.16 6.04
N ASP A 79 5.74 10.50 5.95
CA ASP A 79 5.45 11.45 7.03
C ASP A 79 4.21 12.30 6.76
N PHE A 80 3.27 11.77 5.97
CA PHE A 80 2.04 12.49 5.63
C PHE A 80 1.16 12.67 6.87
N SER A 81 0.65 13.89 7.02
CA SER A 81 -0.33 14.23 8.05
C SER A 81 -1.47 15.00 7.42
N ILE A 82 -2.71 14.57 7.65
CA ILE A 82 -3.91 15.27 7.20
C ILE A 82 -4.88 15.46 8.35
N THR A 83 -5.38 16.66 8.50
CA THR A 83 -6.40 17.03 9.48
C THR A 83 -7.68 17.46 8.76
N TYR A 84 -8.77 16.77 9.04
CA TYR A 84 -10.10 17.12 8.59
C TYR A 84 -10.80 17.94 9.65
N HIS A 85 -11.59 18.93 9.23
CA HIS A 85 -12.36 19.82 10.09
C HIS A 85 -13.84 19.52 9.96
N LYS A 86 -14.53 19.48 11.09
CA LYS A 86 -15.98 19.33 11.12
C LYS A 86 -16.66 20.44 10.31
N PRO A 87 -17.55 20.11 9.38
CA PRO A 87 -18.21 21.10 8.54
C PRO A 87 -18.95 22.16 9.37
N VAL A 88 -18.77 23.42 8.98
CA VAL A 88 -19.49 24.57 9.52
C VAL A 88 -20.25 25.28 8.39
N ALA A 89 -21.30 26.04 8.73
CA ALA A 89 -22.21 26.62 7.74
C ALA A 89 -21.49 27.53 6.74
N GLU A 90 -20.54 28.31 7.20
CA GLU A 90 -19.76 29.25 6.37
C GLU A 90 -18.92 28.55 5.30
N GLU A 91 -18.47 27.33 5.56
CA GLU A 91 -17.67 26.55 4.61
C GLU A 91 -18.54 25.82 3.58
N GLY A 92 -19.82 25.63 3.84
CA GLY A 92 -20.79 25.03 2.92
C GLY A 92 -21.08 25.89 1.70
N GLU A 93 -20.74 27.18 1.72
CA GLU A 93 -20.87 28.09 0.57
C GLU A 93 -19.98 27.69 -0.62
N HIS A 94 -18.96 26.90 -0.40
CA HIS A 94 -18.13 26.32 -1.47
C HIS A 94 -18.87 25.25 -2.31
N SER A 95 -20.09 24.87 -1.92
CA SER A 95 -20.89 23.91 -2.64
C SER A 95 -21.62 24.54 -3.81
N GLN A 96 -21.13 24.36 -5.01
CA GLN A 96 -21.89 24.68 -6.22
C GLN A 96 -22.88 23.57 -6.63
N MET A 97 -22.66 22.33 -6.19
CA MET A 97 -23.50 21.17 -6.53
C MET A 97 -24.52 20.81 -5.46
N PHE A 98 -24.28 21.15 -4.21
CA PHE A 98 -25.12 20.75 -3.08
C PHE A 98 -25.35 21.95 -2.16
N SER A 99 -26.60 22.15 -1.78
CA SER A 99 -27.02 23.31 -0.97
C SER A 99 -26.74 23.17 0.54
N SER A 100 -26.11 22.10 0.98
CA SER A 100 -25.87 21.82 2.39
C SER A 100 -24.39 21.89 2.74
N PHE A 101 -24.04 22.58 3.84
CA PHE A 101 -22.68 22.75 4.32
C PHE A 101 -22.01 21.43 4.72
N ASP A 102 -22.77 20.41 5.13
CA ASP A 102 -22.28 19.09 5.50
C ASP A 102 -21.89 18.20 4.30
N ASN A 103 -22.03 18.73 3.07
CA ASN A 103 -21.57 18.07 1.86
C ASN A 103 -20.07 18.29 1.57
N TYR A 104 -19.43 19.17 2.32
CA TYR A 104 -18.00 19.45 2.21
C TYR A 104 -17.30 19.20 3.52
N ILE A 105 -16.04 18.78 3.41
CA ILE A 105 -15.14 18.70 4.53
C ILE A 105 -13.83 19.39 4.18
N LYS A 106 -13.46 20.39 4.97
CA LYS A 106 -12.16 21.05 4.86
C LYS A 106 -11.08 20.14 5.37
N TRP A 107 -9.93 20.18 4.73
CA TRP A 107 -8.74 19.48 5.19
C TRP A 107 -7.49 20.37 5.07
N GLU A 108 -6.52 20.08 5.92
CA GLU A 108 -5.18 20.63 5.92
C GLU A 108 -4.19 19.48 5.99
N ALA A 109 -3.21 19.46 5.10
CA ALA A 109 -2.21 18.39 5.02
C ALA A 109 -0.79 18.94 5.01
N SER A 110 0.13 18.16 5.52
CA SER A 110 1.54 18.49 5.48
C SER A 110 2.40 17.22 5.35
N TRP A 111 3.52 17.33 4.64
CA TRP A 111 4.46 16.21 4.38
C TRP A 111 5.84 16.75 4.01
N THR A 112 6.84 15.88 3.98
CA THR A 112 8.14 16.17 3.41
C THR A 112 8.22 15.58 2.02
N ASP A 113 8.57 16.40 1.02
CA ASP A 113 8.72 15.93 -0.35
C ASP A 113 10.05 15.18 -0.56
N LYS A 114 10.22 14.57 -1.75
CA LYS A 114 11.44 13.81 -2.10
C LYS A 114 12.73 14.64 -2.16
N ASN A 115 12.64 15.96 -2.08
CA ASN A 115 13.81 16.86 -1.94
C ASN A 115 14.14 17.18 -0.48
N GLY A 116 13.36 16.64 0.47
CA GLY A 116 13.48 16.93 1.90
C GLY A 116 12.83 18.25 2.31
N GLU A 117 12.02 18.88 1.44
CA GLU A 117 11.34 20.13 1.74
C GLU A 117 9.96 19.89 2.34
N ARG A 118 9.63 20.63 3.41
CA ARG A 118 8.29 20.61 4.01
C ARG A 118 7.29 21.23 3.07
N ARG A 119 6.17 20.54 2.85
CA ARG A 119 5.03 20.97 2.04
C ARG A 119 3.77 21.00 2.89
N ASP A 120 2.93 21.98 2.60
CA ASP A 120 1.61 22.12 3.19
C ASP A 120 0.58 22.33 2.08
N SER A 121 -0.62 21.84 2.30
CA SER A 121 -1.75 22.02 1.38
C SER A 121 -3.05 22.08 2.16
N THR A 122 -4.05 22.72 1.60
CA THR A 122 -5.39 22.76 2.15
C THR A 122 -6.41 22.66 1.02
N GLY A 123 -7.59 22.17 1.33
CA GLY A 123 -8.66 22.05 0.35
C GLY A 123 -9.95 21.53 0.97
N TYR A 124 -10.85 21.15 0.09
CA TYR A 124 -12.16 20.60 0.46
C TYR A 124 -12.37 19.27 -0.28
N HIS A 125 -12.92 18.29 0.42
CA HIS A 125 -13.49 17.10 -0.20
C HIS A 125 -15.00 17.23 -0.22
N MET A 126 -15.60 16.81 -1.33
CA MET A 126 -17.04 16.84 -1.52
C MET A 126 -17.63 15.45 -1.31
N LYS A 127 -18.74 15.39 -0.60
CA LYS A 127 -19.53 14.17 -0.45
C LYS A 127 -20.22 13.83 -1.77
N ILE A 128 -20.18 12.57 -2.16
CA ILE A 128 -20.96 12.08 -3.30
C ILE A 128 -22.46 12.24 -3.06
N SER A 129 -23.23 12.62 -4.09
CA SER A 129 -24.63 13.01 -3.99
C SER A 129 -25.58 11.93 -3.47
N PHE A 130 -25.24 10.65 -3.60
CA PHE A 130 -26.06 9.55 -3.11
C PHE A 130 -25.73 9.09 -1.68
N HIS A 131 -24.69 9.64 -1.04
CA HIS A 131 -24.47 9.48 0.39
C HIS A 131 -25.41 10.43 1.16
N ARG A 132 -26.44 9.87 1.77
CA ARG A 132 -27.50 10.67 2.45
C ARG A 132 -27.10 11.18 3.81
N GLN A 133 -26.25 10.44 4.53
CA GLN A 133 -25.78 10.83 5.86
C GLN A 133 -24.77 11.97 5.78
N SER A 134 -24.54 12.62 6.93
CA SER A 134 -23.50 13.63 7.08
C SER A 134 -22.14 13.10 6.63
N PHE A 135 -21.33 13.98 6.07
CA PHE A 135 -19.95 13.67 5.70
C PHE A 135 -19.05 13.52 6.94
N TRP A 136 -19.34 14.22 8.03
CA TRP A 136 -18.66 14.04 9.33
C TRP A 136 -19.20 12.79 10.04
N PRO A 137 -18.31 11.94 10.60
CA PRO A 137 -18.75 10.75 11.32
C PRO A 137 -19.59 11.13 12.54
N LEU A 138 -20.80 10.57 12.65
CA LEU A 138 -21.75 10.92 13.73
C LEU A 138 -21.28 10.51 15.13
N TRP A 139 -20.33 9.59 15.22
CA TRP A 139 -19.72 9.14 16.47
C TRP A 139 -18.54 10.00 16.92
N GLU A 140 -18.05 10.92 16.06
CA GLU A 140 -16.93 11.80 16.37
C GLU A 140 -17.43 13.07 17.06
N GLU A 141 -17.03 13.25 18.32
CA GLU A 141 -17.41 14.40 19.13
C GLU A 141 -16.47 15.61 18.92
N GLY A 142 -15.25 15.35 18.44
CA GLY A 142 -14.23 16.39 18.19
C GLY A 142 -14.57 17.28 17.00
N GLU A 143 -13.90 18.41 16.94
CA GLU A 143 -14.00 19.36 15.83
C GLU A 143 -13.02 19.04 14.71
N THR A 144 -12.06 18.12 14.93
CA THR A 144 -11.04 17.72 13.98
C THR A 144 -10.73 16.23 14.06
N LEU A 145 -10.36 15.65 12.91
CA LEU A 145 -9.81 14.28 12.81
C LEU A 145 -8.45 14.36 12.11
N THR A 146 -7.39 13.86 12.75
CA THR A 146 -6.05 13.86 12.18
C THR A 146 -5.56 12.43 11.95
N PHE A 147 -5.08 12.18 10.73
CA PHE A 147 -4.41 10.92 10.35
C PHE A 147 -2.96 11.21 10.00
N LYS A 148 -2.08 10.27 10.39
CA LYS A 148 -0.64 10.34 10.12
C LYS A 148 -0.15 8.99 9.64
N GLY A 149 0.80 8.98 8.70
CA GLY A 149 1.41 7.75 8.20
C GLY A 149 1.79 7.84 6.74
N GLY A 150 1.75 6.72 6.06
CA GLY A 150 2.01 6.65 4.63
C GLY A 150 0.92 7.29 3.78
N LYS A 151 1.33 7.89 2.67
CA LYS A 151 0.42 8.34 1.62
C LYS A 151 0.94 7.88 0.26
N LEU A 152 0.09 7.14 -0.42
CA LEU A 152 0.35 6.65 -1.78
C LEU A 152 0.12 7.74 -2.83
N PRO A 153 0.72 7.61 -4.03
CA PRO A 153 0.45 8.50 -5.15
C PRO A 153 -1.03 8.60 -5.48
N ASN A 154 -1.48 9.79 -5.84
CA ASN A 154 -2.85 9.97 -6.34
C ASN A 154 -3.02 9.23 -7.66
N ASN A 155 -4.12 8.47 -7.78
CA ASN A 155 -4.49 7.74 -8.99
C ASN A 155 -5.85 8.15 -9.57
N ALA A 156 -6.50 9.15 -8.97
CA ALA A 156 -7.73 9.74 -9.50
C ALA A 156 -7.39 10.78 -10.57
N VAL A 157 -7.92 10.61 -11.77
CA VAL A 157 -7.70 11.50 -12.91
C VAL A 157 -9.02 11.84 -13.61
N ASN A 158 -9.26 13.14 -13.83
CA ASN A 158 -10.33 13.59 -14.69
C ASN A 158 -9.82 13.64 -16.14
N TYR A 159 -10.24 12.72 -16.97
CA TYR A 159 -9.93 12.73 -18.41
C TYR A 159 -11.04 13.36 -19.26
N GLY A 160 -12.10 13.89 -18.62
CA GLY A 160 -13.13 14.70 -19.25
C GLY A 160 -12.72 16.18 -19.31
N THR A 161 -13.73 17.03 -19.39
CA THR A 161 -13.58 18.49 -19.32
C THR A 161 -14.08 19.00 -17.97
N GLU A 162 -13.82 20.25 -17.64
CA GLU A 162 -14.37 20.89 -16.44
C GLU A 162 -15.91 20.89 -16.42
N ALA A 163 -16.53 21.09 -17.59
CA ALA A 163 -17.99 21.09 -17.73
C ALA A 163 -18.60 19.67 -17.82
N SER A 164 -17.81 18.67 -18.19
CA SER A 164 -18.25 17.28 -18.30
C SER A 164 -17.15 16.37 -17.75
N GLN A 165 -17.07 16.32 -16.44
CA GLN A 165 -16.04 15.56 -15.74
C GLN A 165 -16.22 14.05 -15.93
N ASN A 166 -15.11 13.36 -16.13
CA ASN A 166 -15.05 11.92 -16.22
C ASN A 166 -13.84 11.41 -15.38
N TRP A 167 -14.09 11.12 -14.13
CA TRP A 167 -13.08 10.69 -13.18
C TRP A 167 -12.90 9.19 -13.21
N VAL A 168 -11.66 8.77 -13.16
CA VAL A 168 -11.24 7.37 -13.15
C VAL A 168 -10.16 7.17 -12.10
N LEU A 169 -10.26 6.09 -11.38
CA LEU A 169 -9.25 5.62 -10.44
C LEU A 169 -8.39 4.57 -11.15
N TYR A 170 -7.21 4.99 -11.57
CA TYR A 170 -6.30 4.14 -12.32
C TYR A 170 -5.61 3.12 -11.43
N ARG A 171 -5.42 1.92 -11.95
CA ARG A 171 -4.42 1.01 -11.41
C ARG A 171 -3.03 1.66 -11.56
N TYR A 172 -2.14 1.49 -10.60
CA TYR A 172 -0.75 1.93 -10.72
C TYR A 172 -0.06 1.24 -11.92
N ALA A 173 1.01 0.56 -11.79
CA ALA A 173 1.53 -0.27 -12.87
C ALA A 173 0.86 -1.65 -12.86
N LYS A 174 0.92 -2.38 -13.98
CA LYS A 174 0.36 -3.73 -14.08
C LYS A 174 0.98 -4.70 -13.06
N ASP A 175 2.25 -4.48 -12.75
CA ASP A 175 3.07 -5.23 -11.80
C ASP A 175 3.21 -4.52 -10.44
N ALA A 176 2.36 -3.54 -10.14
CA ALA A 176 2.29 -2.93 -8.82
C ALA A 176 1.75 -3.96 -7.81
N TYR A 177 2.36 -4.02 -6.63
CA TYR A 177 2.08 -4.98 -5.57
C TYR A 177 2.10 -4.32 -4.19
N GLY A 178 1.59 -5.03 -3.18
CA GLY A 178 1.68 -4.64 -1.78
C GLY A 178 0.60 -3.67 -1.31
N TYR A 179 -0.45 -3.44 -2.12
CA TYR A 179 -1.57 -2.56 -1.77
C TYR A 179 -2.89 -3.28 -1.93
N VAL A 180 -3.77 -3.08 -0.95
CA VAL A 180 -5.15 -3.59 -1.00
C VAL A 180 -5.95 -2.73 -1.96
N ASP A 181 -6.93 -3.34 -2.64
CA ASP A 181 -7.83 -2.64 -3.56
C ASP A 181 -7.13 -1.94 -4.76
N ALA A 182 -5.93 -2.40 -5.07
CA ALA A 182 -5.07 -1.90 -6.15
C ALA A 182 -5.02 -2.83 -7.37
N SER A 183 -5.65 -4.00 -7.28
CA SER A 183 -5.72 -5.02 -8.32
C SER A 183 -7.01 -5.83 -8.20
N LEU A 184 -7.31 -6.68 -9.19
CA LEU A 184 -8.43 -7.61 -9.07
C LEU A 184 -8.17 -8.64 -7.96
N ASN A 185 -9.21 -9.07 -7.27
CA ASN A 185 -9.11 -10.13 -6.24
C ASN A 185 -8.62 -11.48 -6.77
N THR A 186 -8.67 -11.69 -8.08
CA THR A 186 -8.16 -12.90 -8.76
C THR A 186 -6.74 -12.75 -9.29
N ASP A 187 -6.17 -11.57 -9.18
CA ASP A 187 -4.80 -11.28 -9.61
C ASP A 187 -3.80 -11.74 -8.52
N ASP A 188 -2.62 -12.20 -8.92
CA ASP A 188 -1.54 -12.52 -7.99
C ASP A 188 -1.11 -11.29 -7.18
N TYR A 189 -1.22 -10.09 -7.76
CA TYR A 189 -0.91 -8.82 -7.10
C TYR A 189 -1.91 -8.39 -5.99
N SER A 190 -2.96 -9.19 -5.72
CA SER A 190 -3.79 -9.08 -4.52
C SER A 190 -3.27 -9.91 -3.34
N THR A 191 -2.09 -10.49 -3.48
CA THR A 191 -1.40 -11.25 -2.43
C THR A 191 -0.28 -10.46 -1.79
N PHE A 192 0.11 -10.84 -0.57
CA PHE A 192 1.08 -10.13 0.27
C PHE A 192 2.04 -11.13 0.89
N ASP A 193 3.31 -10.76 0.90
CA ASP A 193 4.41 -11.53 1.45
C ASP A 193 4.87 -10.84 2.76
N ILE A 194 4.93 -11.58 3.86
CA ILE A 194 5.40 -11.06 5.15
C ILE A 194 6.88 -10.64 5.06
N ASP A 195 7.61 -11.19 4.12
CA ASP A 195 8.99 -10.80 3.83
C ASP A 195 9.14 -9.34 3.35
N TRP A 196 8.05 -8.65 3.01
CA TRP A 196 8.10 -7.22 2.67
C TRP A 196 8.07 -6.32 3.90
N ALA A 197 8.07 -6.88 5.11
CA ALA A 197 8.01 -6.12 6.35
C ALA A 197 9.23 -5.20 6.53
N VAL A 198 8.97 -3.95 6.89
CA VAL A 198 9.97 -2.94 7.19
C VAL A 198 9.71 -2.28 8.55
N ASP A 199 10.80 -1.80 9.17
CA ASP A 199 10.72 -0.98 10.39
C ASP A 199 10.40 0.49 10.06
N GLU A 200 10.27 1.32 11.09
CA GLU A 200 9.99 2.76 10.96
C GLU A 200 11.09 3.53 10.19
N GLN A 201 12.26 2.94 10.02
CA GLN A 201 13.38 3.50 9.26
C GLN A 201 13.45 2.94 7.83
N GLY A 202 12.49 2.08 7.45
CA GLY A 202 12.45 1.43 6.14
C GLY A 202 13.45 0.28 5.96
N ASN A 203 14.04 -0.22 7.06
CA ASN A 203 14.91 -1.39 7.00
C ASN A 203 14.05 -2.66 7.02
N HIS A 204 14.42 -3.62 6.20
CA HIS A 204 13.79 -4.93 6.18
C HIS A 204 13.85 -5.62 7.55
N VAL A 205 12.78 -6.28 7.93
CA VAL A 205 12.66 -7.04 9.19
C VAL A 205 12.27 -8.48 8.87
N ASP A 206 13.09 -9.43 9.33
CA ASP A 206 12.76 -10.86 9.24
C ASP A 206 11.73 -11.20 10.32
N LEU A 207 10.49 -11.45 9.91
CA LEU A 207 9.41 -11.92 10.76
C LEU A 207 9.19 -13.42 10.53
N GLU A 208 9.01 -14.20 11.59
CA GLU A 208 8.69 -15.63 11.47
C GLU A 208 7.19 -15.86 11.26
N GLU A 209 6.36 -15.01 11.89
CA GLU A 209 4.91 -15.08 11.85
C GLU A 209 4.27 -13.73 12.21
N ILE A 210 2.99 -13.59 11.90
CA ILE A 210 2.18 -12.44 12.28
C ILE A 210 0.87 -12.87 12.92
N ASN A 211 0.29 -12.00 13.76
CA ASN A 211 -1.00 -12.25 14.42
C ASN A 211 -2.10 -11.31 13.92
N PHE A 212 -1.73 -10.12 13.46
CA PHE A 212 -2.66 -9.08 13.04
C PHE A 212 -2.31 -8.56 11.66
N VAL A 213 -3.35 -8.13 10.94
CA VAL A 213 -3.21 -7.34 9.72
C VAL A 213 -4.02 -6.06 9.88
N LYS A 214 -3.44 -4.92 9.51
CA LYS A 214 -4.10 -3.62 9.48
C LYS A 214 -4.00 -3.07 8.06
N VAL A 215 -5.15 -2.66 7.51
CA VAL A 215 -5.22 -1.92 6.25
C VAL A 215 -5.62 -0.50 6.56
N VAL A 216 -4.86 0.46 6.05
CA VAL A 216 -5.16 1.89 6.18
C VAL A 216 -5.43 2.49 4.80
N ASN A 217 -6.31 3.50 4.76
CA ASN A 217 -6.53 4.25 3.52
C ASN A 217 -5.24 4.90 3.04
N GLY A 218 -4.85 4.67 1.78
CA GLY A 218 -3.55 5.07 1.27
C GLY A 218 -3.52 6.38 0.50
N THR A 219 -4.63 6.84 -0.11
CA THR A 219 -4.56 7.91 -1.11
C THR A 219 -4.97 9.29 -0.64
N PHE A 220 -5.96 9.43 0.26
CA PHE A 220 -6.47 10.73 0.76
C PHE A 220 -6.73 11.74 -0.37
N GLN A 221 -7.26 11.31 -1.49
CA GLN A 221 -7.41 12.11 -2.69
C GLN A 221 -8.87 12.50 -2.94
N TYR A 222 -9.04 13.54 -3.76
CA TYR A 222 -10.33 13.95 -4.28
C TYR A 222 -10.56 13.35 -5.68
N CYS A 223 -11.76 12.81 -5.89
CA CYS A 223 -12.18 12.20 -7.15
C CYS A 223 -13.44 12.88 -7.70
N GLY A 224 -13.38 14.19 -7.87
CA GLY A 224 -14.45 15.01 -8.46
C GLY A 224 -15.82 14.77 -7.85
N TRP A 225 -16.81 14.44 -8.69
CA TRP A 225 -18.19 14.19 -8.27
C TRP A 225 -18.36 12.89 -7.45
N LEU A 226 -17.40 11.98 -7.49
CA LEU A 226 -17.35 10.83 -6.57
C LEU A 226 -16.99 11.27 -5.14
N GLY A 227 -16.30 12.40 -5.01
CA GLY A 227 -15.86 12.93 -3.72
C GLY A 227 -14.52 12.34 -3.28
N GLU A 228 -14.42 11.93 -2.03
CA GLU A 228 -13.24 11.26 -1.49
C GLU A 228 -13.16 9.80 -1.97
N THR A 229 -11.98 9.22 -1.87
CA THR A 229 -11.74 7.80 -2.16
C THR A 229 -11.39 7.06 -0.87
N SER A 230 -11.80 5.81 -0.76
CA SER A 230 -11.53 4.99 0.42
C SER A 230 -11.32 3.53 0.05
N THR A 231 -10.24 2.97 0.57
CA THR A 231 -9.90 1.56 0.36
C THR A 231 -11.00 0.64 0.89
N GLU A 232 -11.55 -0.20 0.04
CA GLU A 232 -12.50 -1.23 0.41
C GLU A 232 -11.76 -2.52 0.77
N VAL A 233 -12.24 -3.16 1.84
CA VAL A 233 -11.70 -4.45 2.30
C VAL A 233 -12.83 -5.44 2.45
N THR A 234 -12.81 -6.51 1.66
CA THR A 234 -13.88 -7.52 1.64
C THR A 234 -13.48 -8.85 2.25
N GLY A 235 -12.21 -9.06 2.55
CA GLY A 235 -11.78 -10.28 3.23
C GLY A 235 -10.27 -10.44 3.34
N PHE A 236 -9.88 -11.28 4.28
CA PHE A 236 -8.49 -11.69 4.55
C PHE A 236 -8.39 -13.21 4.49
N GLN A 237 -7.32 -13.71 3.93
CA GLN A 237 -7.10 -15.14 3.75
C GLN A 237 -5.64 -15.47 4.02
N ASP A 238 -5.40 -16.45 4.90
CA ASP A 238 -4.12 -17.14 4.99
C ASP A 238 -4.01 -18.10 3.79
N LEU A 239 -3.00 -17.90 2.95
CA LEU A 239 -2.81 -18.71 1.75
C LEU A 239 -2.32 -20.12 2.08
N HIS A 240 -1.63 -20.32 3.19
CA HIS A 240 -1.13 -21.63 3.62
C HIS A 240 -2.25 -22.60 4.01
N LEU A 241 -3.47 -22.10 4.24
CA LEU A 241 -4.64 -22.93 4.44
C LEU A 241 -5.34 -23.33 3.14
N VAL A 242 -4.85 -22.84 1.99
CA VAL A 242 -5.35 -23.23 0.67
C VAL A 242 -4.66 -24.52 0.22
N GLU A 243 -5.44 -25.53 -0.11
CA GLU A 243 -4.91 -26.84 -0.54
C GLU A 243 -3.93 -26.70 -1.73
N GLY A 244 -2.73 -27.23 -1.57
CA GLY A 244 -1.67 -27.23 -2.59
C GLY A 244 -0.93 -25.90 -2.75
N TYR A 245 -1.25 -24.86 -2.00
CA TYR A 245 -0.59 -23.56 -2.12
C TYR A 245 0.90 -23.61 -1.74
N ASP A 246 1.25 -24.26 -0.63
CA ASP A 246 2.64 -24.36 -0.16
C ASP A 246 3.55 -25.12 -1.15
N GLU A 247 2.96 -25.95 -2.02
CA GLU A 247 3.68 -26.68 -3.08
C GLU A 247 3.91 -25.78 -4.32
N ASN A 248 3.04 -24.82 -4.55
CA ASN A 248 3.10 -23.91 -5.70
C ASN A 248 2.75 -22.45 -5.29
N PRO A 249 3.62 -21.80 -4.51
CA PRO A 249 3.34 -20.46 -4.00
C PRO A 249 3.41 -19.38 -5.09
N ILE A 250 2.67 -18.31 -4.90
CA ILE A 250 2.77 -17.10 -5.73
C ILE A 250 4.02 -16.34 -5.30
N ILE A 251 4.89 -16.05 -6.27
CA ILE A 251 6.14 -15.32 -6.04
C ILE A 251 6.09 -13.98 -6.75
N ILE A 252 6.12 -12.91 -5.97
CA ILE A 252 6.24 -11.53 -6.47
C ILE A 252 7.64 -11.03 -6.11
N THR A 253 8.39 -10.60 -7.12
CA THR A 253 9.73 -10.05 -6.90
C THR A 253 9.62 -8.57 -6.53
N PRO A 254 10.03 -8.17 -5.31
CA PRO A 254 9.99 -6.78 -4.88
C PRO A 254 10.83 -5.86 -5.79
N ARG A 255 10.33 -4.65 -6.04
CA ARG A 255 11.13 -3.58 -6.62
C ARG A 255 12.03 -3.00 -5.52
N THR A 256 13.33 -2.95 -5.77
CA THR A 256 14.27 -2.32 -4.85
C THR A 256 14.68 -0.94 -5.38
N SER A 257 14.93 0.01 -4.49
CA SER A 257 15.38 1.36 -4.84
C SER A 257 16.70 1.39 -5.64
N THR A 258 17.43 0.28 -5.64
CA THR A 258 18.72 0.12 -6.32
C THR A 258 18.64 -0.66 -7.63
N GLY A 259 17.45 -1.10 -8.05
CA GLY A 259 17.30 -2.01 -9.20
C GLY A 259 17.91 -3.41 -9.00
N LEU A 260 18.31 -3.74 -7.78
CA LEU A 260 18.80 -5.06 -7.41
C LEU A 260 17.62 -5.88 -6.89
N SER A 261 17.19 -6.88 -7.64
CA SER A 261 16.28 -7.89 -7.14
C SER A 261 16.95 -8.65 -6.00
N VAL A 262 16.37 -8.62 -4.81
CA VAL A 262 16.81 -9.52 -3.73
C VAL A 262 16.24 -10.88 -4.06
N VAL A 263 17.02 -11.71 -4.73
CA VAL A 263 16.71 -13.13 -4.84
C VAL A 263 17.01 -13.74 -3.48
N LYS A 264 16.01 -13.92 -2.62
CA LYS A 264 16.17 -14.80 -1.45
C LYS A 264 16.31 -16.23 -1.96
N THR A 265 17.52 -16.74 -1.90
CA THR A 265 17.73 -18.17 -1.93
C THR A 265 17.30 -18.71 -0.57
N ASP A 266 16.35 -19.63 -0.55
CA ASP A 266 15.90 -20.37 0.64
C ASP A 266 17.09 -20.82 1.46
N SER A 267 17.43 -20.11 2.53
CA SER A 267 18.55 -20.48 3.39
C SER A 267 18.26 -21.78 4.18
N LYS A 268 17.00 -22.24 4.18
CA LYS A 268 16.60 -23.51 4.83
C LYS A 268 16.80 -24.75 3.95
N PHE A 269 16.97 -24.59 2.62
CA PHE A 269 17.14 -25.71 1.67
C PHE A 269 18.38 -25.63 0.79
N ALA A 270 19.13 -24.54 0.80
CA ALA A 270 20.41 -24.52 0.13
C ALA A 270 21.40 -25.39 0.92
N ALA A 271 21.78 -26.51 0.36
CA ALA A 271 23.06 -27.14 0.73
C ALA A 271 24.08 -26.00 0.71
N LYS A 272 24.80 -25.76 1.83
CA LYS A 272 25.79 -24.68 1.94
C LYS A 272 26.69 -24.73 0.71
N ASP A 273 26.43 -23.84 -0.24
CA ASP A 273 27.30 -23.67 -1.40
C ASP A 273 28.52 -22.89 -0.95
N ASP A 274 29.56 -23.61 -0.57
CA ASP A 274 30.84 -23.06 -0.13
C ASP A 274 31.65 -22.43 -1.27
N SER A 275 31.03 -22.22 -2.43
CA SER A 275 31.68 -21.63 -3.59
C SER A 275 31.90 -20.11 -3.41
N TYR A 276 32.97 -19.61 -4.02
CA TYR A 276 33.22 -18.17 -4.13
C TYR A 276 32.62 -17.65 -5.44
N TYR A 277 32.05 -16.45 -5.37
CA TYR A 277 31.51 -15.71 -6.52
C TYR A 277 32.18 -14.34 -6.61
N ASP A 278 32.55 -13.91 -7.79
CA ASP A 278 33.00 -12.54 -8.02
C ASP A 278 31.82 -11.55 -7.96
N LEU A 279 32.13 -10.24 -8.03
CA LEU A 279 31.10 -9.20 -7.98
C LEU A 279 30.15 -9.19 -9.20
N MET A 280 30.43 -9.97 -10.23
CA MET A 280 29.56 -10.19 -11.39
C MET A 280 28.73 -11.48 -11.27
N GLY A 281 28.79 -12.17 -10.11
CA GLY A 281 28.05 -13.40 -9.85
C GLY A 281 28.66 -14.66 -10.50
N ARG A 282 29.88 -14.61 -11.04
CA ARG A 282 30.54 -15.77 -11.65
C ARG A 282 31.25 -16.59 -10.58
N ARG A 283 31.09 -17.90 -10.62
CA ARG A 283 31.74 -18.83 -9.71
C ARG A 283 33.26 -18.83 -9.92
N VAL A 284 34.02 -18.71 -8.84
CA VAL A 284 35.48 -18.66 -8.85
C VAL A 284 36.01 -19.86 -8.06
N ALA A 285 36.67 -20.80 -8.76
CA ALA A 285 37.19 -21.99 -8.13
C ALA A 285 38.40 -21.71 -7.21
N THR A 286 39.24 -20.73 -7.58
CA THR A 286 40.43 -20.36 -6.83
C THR A 286 40.49 -18.84 -6.72
N PRO A 287 39.98 -18.25 -5.59
CA PRO A 287 39.99 -16.83 -5.39
C PRO A 287 41.43 -16.27 -5.35
N GLN A 288 41.65 -15.21 -6.12
CA GLN A 288 42.87 -14.41 -6.08
C GLN A 288 42.67 -13.19 -5.16
N LYS A 289 43.66 -12.30 -5.04
CA LYS A 289 43.47 -11.04 -4.33
C LYS A 289 42.28 -10.26 -4.89
N GLY A 290 41.29 -9.94 -4.03
CA GLY A 290 40.05 -9.29 -4.46
C GLY A 290 38.90 -9.47 -3.49
N ILE A 291 37.71 -9.07 -3.96
CA ILE A 291 36.44 -9.14 -3.21
C ILE A 291 35.60 -10.24 -3.84
N TYR A 292 35.05 -11.11 -3.00
CA TYR A 292 34.20 -12.22 -3.40
C TYR A 292 32.99 -12.33 -2.47
N ILE A 293 31.96 -13.01 -2.92
CA ILE A 293 30.78 -13.38 -2.13
C ILE A 293 30.82 -14.88 -1.87
N ARG A 294 30.62 -15.31 -0.63
CA ARG A 294 30.48 -16.70 -0.21
C ARG A 294 29.44 -16.79 0.88
N ASN A 295 28.44 -17.64 0.71
CA ASN A 295 27.31 -17.78 1.65
C ASN A 295 26.66 -16.42 1.99
N GLY A 296 26.42 -15.57 0.97
CA GLY A 296 25.85 -14.24 1.15
C GLY A 296 26.76 -13.21 1.85
N LYS A 297 27.99 -13.57 2.21
CA LYS A 297 28.92 -12.70 2.93
C LYS A 297 30.07 -12.22 2.03
N LYS A 298 30.45 -10.96 2.18
CA LYS A 298 31.62 -10.37 1.52
C LYS A 298 32.91 -10.95 2.12
N ILE A 299 33.76 -11.53 1.29
CA ILE A 299 35.09 -12.03 1.64
C ILE A 299 36.15 -11.21 0.90
N ILE A 300 37.19 -10.80 1.58
CA ILE A 300 38.32 -10.05 1.00
C ILE A 300 39.56 -10.91 1.10
N PHE A 301 40.15 -11.26 -0.05
CA PHE A 301 41.48 -11.86 -0.15
C PHE A 301 42.50 -10.73 -0.35
N LYS A 302 43.49 -10.66 0.56
CA LYS A 302 44.56 -9.65 0.55
C LYS A 302 45.74 -10.10 -0.29
#